data_02b6e5c45776715f6f6e5b5ac2291d6f
#
_entry.id   02b6e5c45776715f6f6e5b5ac2291d6f
#
_cell.length_a   1.000
_cell.length_b   1.000
_cell.length_c   1.000
_cell.angle_alpha   90.00
_cell.angle_beta   90.00
_cell.angle_gamma   90.00
#
_symmetry.space_group_name_H-M   'P 1'
#
loop_
_entity.id
_entity.type
_entity.pdbx_description
1 polymer ?
#
loop_
_entity_poly.entity_id
_entity_poly.type
_entity_poly.pdbx_seq_one_letter_code
_entity_poly.pdbx_strand_id
1 'polypeptide(L)'
;IGWHLAYVPRGPIGALDDPVVHAALLRAIRALGRDEKIATVRADPEARAGTPYGDALMAAPWRAAPKIQPPTTRVVDLTVGEDALRSNLKRKHRQYVNKAERAGIEVERFDGSTPSETIGPALADFNRIYRLTADRAGFVARQPFYYERVWSLFAPTGRVRLSFAVRDGERVATLFHFTCGTRAVESYGGMTDAGADARANYLLKWAAIADFAREGFAVYDMWGLATGGIRQFKEGFGGEEIEYVGARDLALRKPIDAVMRVAIPAYGLAQRARLRLSGRDAGGEAAEGA
;
A
#
# COMPACT_ATOMS: atom_id res chain seq x y z
N ILE A 1 16.99 3.77 27.36
CA ILE A 1 16.68 2.33 27.61
C ILE A 1 16.97 1.62 26.30
N GLY A 2 18.08 0.87 26.18
CA GLY A 2 18.55 0.28 24.91
C GLY A 2 17.74 -0.94 24.42
N TRP A 3 16.40 -0.86 24.46
CA TRP A 3 15.51 -1.92 23.96
C TRP A 3 14.69 -1.39 22.77
N HIS A 4 14.42 -2.28 21.79
CA HIS A 4 13.79 -1.94 20.52
C HIS A 4 12.44 -2.64 20.35
N LEU A 5 11.57 -2.02 19.54
CA LEU A 5 10.46 -2.68 18.88
C LEU A 5 10.90 -3.02 17.48
N ALA A 6 10.92 -4.30 17.11
CA ALA A 6 11.14 -4.73 15.72
C ALA A 6 9.81 -4.81 14.99
N TYR A 7 9.81 -4.38 13.73
CA TYR A 7 8.62 -4.41 12.88
C TYR A 7 8.82 -5.30 11.66
N VAL A 8 7.84 -6.17 11.40
CA VAL A 8 7.81 -7.12 10.29
C VAL A 8 6.64 -6.75 9.38
N PRO A 9 6.85 -5.87 8.39
CA PRO A 9 5.81 -5.48 7.44
C PRO A 9 5.43 -6.65 6.55
N ARG A 10 4.13 -6.91 6.40
CA ARG A 10 3.54 -7.97 5.58
C ARG A 10 4.08 -9.39 5.83
N GLY A 11 4.62 -9.60 7.00
CA GLY A 11 5.13 -10.91 7.46
C GLY A 11 4.69 -11.22 8.90
N PRO A 12 5.13 -12.36 9.44
CA PRO A 12 6.07 -13.34 8.88
C PRO A 12 5.46 -14.12 7.71
N ILE A 13 6.32 -14.67 6.83
CA ILE A 13 5.92 -15.47 5.66
C ILE A 13 6.42 -16.89 5.86
N GLY A 14 5.59 -17.89 5.63
CA GLY A 14 5.91 -19.31 5.74
C GLY A 14 4.68 -20.16 6.00
N ALA A 15 4.86 -21.48 6.11
CA ALA A 15 3.83 -22.43 6.48
C ALA A 15 3.58 -22.39 8.01
N LEU A 16 3.05 -21.26 8.49
CA LEU A 16 2.88 -21.02 9.95
C LEU A 16 1.65 -21.73 10.53
N ASP A 17 0.83 -22.32 9.71
CA ASP A 17 -0.19 -23.31 10.05
C ASP A 17 0.42 -24.68 10.46
N ASP A 18 1.67 -24.97 10.05
CA ASP A 18 2.44 -26.07 10.58
C ASP A 18 2.99 -25.71 11.98
N PRO A 19 2.59 -26.45 13.06
CA PRO A 19 3.05 -26.15 14.42
C PRO A 19 4.57 -26.24 14.59
N VAL A 20 5.25 -27.08 13.83
CA VAL A 20 6.72 -27.24 13.89
C VAL A 20 7.40 -26.02 13.32
N VAL A 21 6.94 -25.54 12.15
CA VAL A 21 7.45 -24.32 11.51
C VAL A 21 7.17 -23.09 12.38
N HIS A 22 5.96 -22.97 12.91
CA HIS A 22 5.59 -21.86 13.82
C HIS A 22 6.45 -21.85 15.08
N ALA A 23 6.62 -23.02 15.72
CA ALA A 23 7.49 -23.12 16.89
C ALA A 23 8.96 -22.79 16.58
N ALA A 24 9.46 -23.20 15.41
CA ALA A 24 10.81 -22.84 14.96
C ALA A 24 10.96 -21.34 14.75
N LEU A 25 9.99 -20.68 14.10
CA LEU A 25 9.95 -19.22 13.95
C LEU A 25 9.98 -18.52 15.31
N LEU A 26 9.14 -18.94 16.26
CA LEU A 26 9.08 -18.34 17.59
C LEU A 26 10.41 -18.51 18.34
N ARG A 27 11.11 -19.64 18.18
CA ARG A 27 12.45 -19.85 18.76
C ARG A 27 13.47 -18.91 18.13
N ALA A 28 13.49 -18.78 16.80
CA ALA A 28 14.40 -17.90 16.08
C ALA A 28 14.19 -16.43 16.47
N ILE A 29 12.94 -15.98 16.52
CA ILE A 29 12.59 -14.61 16.96
C ILE A 29 13.05 -14.35 18.39
N ARG A 30 12.86 -15.32 19.30
CA ARG A 30 13.32 -15.17 20.71
C ARG A 30 14.84 -15.14 20.83
N ALA A 31 15.56 -15.88 20.00
CA ALA A 31 17.03 -15.84 19.97
C ALA A 31 17.51 -14.46 19.48
N LEU A 32 17.05 -14.03 18.32
CA LEU A 32 17.34 -12.70 17.78
C LEU A 32 16.98 -11.58 18.75
N GLY A 33 15.84 -11.71 19.43
CA GLY A 33 15.38 -10.72 20.41
C GLY A 33 16.29 -10.58 21.64
N ARG A 34 17.05 -11.63 22.01
CA ARG A 34 18.08 -11.54 23.06
C ARG A 34 19.32 -10.81 22.56
N ASP A 35 19.78 -11.16 21.36
CA ASP A 35 21.02 -10.65 20.81
C ASP A 35 20.89 -9.16 20.43
N GLU A 36 19.76 -8.78 19.86
CA GLU A 36 19.48 -7.42 19.36
C GLU A 36 18.69 -6.55 20.36
N LYS A 37 18.49 -6.99 21.60
CA LYS A 37 17.73 -6.27 22.63
C LYS A 37 16.32 -5.87 22.15
N ILE A 38 15.60 -6.76 21.47
CA ILE A 38 14.23 -6.55 21.04
C ILE A 38 13.28 -6.95 22.16
N ALA A 39 12.45 -6.02 22.60
CA ALA A 39 11.42 -6.27 23.63
C ALA A 39 10.11 -6.78 23.05
N THR A 40 9.76 -6.32 21.86
CA THR A 40 8.52 -6.64 21.18
C THR A 40 8.78 -6.78 19.68
N VAL A 41 8.23 -7.81 19.07
CA VAL A 41 8.14 -7.92 17.61
C VAL A 41 6.69 -7.61 17.20
N ARG A 42 6.48 -6.59 16.39
CA ARG A 42 5.21 -6.29 15.74
C ARG A 42 5.22 -6.83 14.32
N ALA A 43 4.22 -7.63 13.98
CA ALA A 43 3.99 -8.16 12.65
C ALA A 43 2.66 -7.63 12.10
N ASP A 44 2.62 -7.36 10.80
CA ASP A 44 1.41 -6.99 10.04
C ASP A 44 1.23 -8.00 8.89
N PRO A 45 0.82 -9.25 9.19
CA PRO A 45 0.82 -10.34 8.23
C PRO A 45 -0.31 -10.21 7.21
N GLU A 46 -0.06 -10.68 5.98
CA GLU A 46 -1.09 -10.90 4.97
C GLU A 46 -1.84 -12.23 5.19
N ALA A 47 -2.23 -12.49 6.44
CA ALA A 47 -2.97 -13.67 6.84
C ALA A 47 -4.45 -13.34 6.97
N ARG A 48 -5.30 -14.10 6.29
CA ARG A 48 -6.76 -13.94 6.38
C ARG A 48 -7.29 -14.55 7.66
N ALA A 49 -8.25 -13.90 8.32
CA ALA A 49 -9.00 -14.50 9.42
C ALA A 49 -9.76 -15.75 8.96
N GLY A 50 -9.88 -16.75 9.83
CA GLY A 50 -10.55 -18.00 9.49
C GLY A 50 -9.75 -18.93 8.57
N THR A 51 -8.46 -18.66 8.37
CA THR A 51 -7.53 -19.59 7.74
C THR A 51 -6.58 -20.15 8.78
N PRO A 52 -6.05 -21.40 8.62
CA PRO A 52 -5.12 -21.99 9.58
C PRO A 52 -3.92 -21.07 9.86
N TYR A 53 -3.40 -20.40 8.85
CA TYR A 53 -2.31 -19.42 8.99
C TYR A 53 -2.74 -18.21 9.83
N GLY A 54 -3.91 -17.65 9.55
CA GLY A 54 -4.47 -16.52 10.31
C GLY A 54 -4.74 -16.88 11.76
N ASP A 55 -5.32 -18.06 11.99
CA ASP A 55 -5.66 -18.54 13.33
C ASP A 55 -4.40 -18.78 14.17
N ALA A 56 -3.32 -19.30 13.58
CA ALA A 56 -2.03 -19.45 14.24
C ALA A 56 -1.45 -18.10 14.72
N LEU A 57 -1.65 -17.02 13.95
CA LEU A 57 -1.22 -15.67 14.33
C LEU A 57 -2.21 -14.94 15.26
N MET A 58 -3.44 -15.40 15.35
CA MET A 58 -4.40 -14.88 16.32
C MET A 58 -4.28 -15.56 17.71
N ALA A 59 -3.72 -16.76 17.75
CA ALA A 59 -3.52 -17.51 18.97
C ALA A 59 -2.31 -17.00 19.78
N ALA A 60 -2.27 -17.35 21.06
CA ALA A 60 -1.09 -17.12 21.89
C ALA A 60 0.16 -17.81 21.28
N PRO A 61 1.33 -17.20 21.38
CA PRO A 61 1.68 -16.03 22.19
C PRO A 61 1.49 -14.66 21.51
N TRP A 62 0.92 -14.60 20.30
CA TRP A 62 0.62 -13.36 19.60
C TRP A 62 -0.61 -12.67 20.24
N ARG A 63 -0.65 -11.36 20.16
CA ARG A 63 -1.79 -10.56 20.62
C ARG A 63 -2.09 -9.44 19.62
N ALA A 64 -3.30 -8.91 19.63
CA ALA A 64 -3.67 -7.78 18.81
C ALA A 64 -2.80 -6.55 19.13
N ALA A 65 -2.45 -5.79 18.08
CA ALA A 65 -1.62 -4.60 18.16
C ALA A 65 -2.23 -3.46 17.32
N PRO A 66 -1.83 -2.19 17.58
CA PRO A 66 -2.19 -1.08 16.71
C PRO A 66 -1.69 -1.34 15.28
N LYS A 67 -2.59 -1.18 14.31
CA LYS A 67 -2.28 -1.36 12.89
C LYS A 67 -1.24 -0.35 12.41
N ILE A 68 -0.35 -0.79 11.53
CA ILE A 68 0.58 0.05 10.77
C ILE A 68 0.23 -0.04 9.29
N GLN A 69 -0.04 -1.25 8.79
CA GLN A 69 -0.50 -1.46 7.43
C GLN A 69 -2.04 -1.52 7.35
N PRO A 70 -2.63 -1.23 6.20
CA PRO A 70 -4.06 -1.40 6.00
C PRO A 70 -4.48 -2.86 6.27
N PRO A 71 -5.48 -3.09 7.13
CA PRO A 71 -5.95 -4.43 7.44
C PRO A 71 -6.84 -5.02 6.34
N THR A 72 -7.28 -4.20 5.39
CA THR A 72 -8.13 -4.63 4.28
C THR A 72 -7.53 -4.16 2.96
N THR A 73 -7.65 -4.98 1.92
CA THR A 73 -7.31 -4.63 0.55
C THR A 73 -8.36 -5.17 -0.41
N ARG A 74 -8.25 -4.78 -1.68
CA ARG A 74 -9.02 -5.37 -2.77
C ARG A 74 -8.07 -5.92 -3.83
N VAL A 75 -8.24 -7.17 -4.19
CA VAL A 75 -7.43 -7.84 -5.19
C VAL A 75 -8.27 -8.23 -6.40
N VAL A 76 -7.71 -8.08 -7.58
CA VAL A 76 -8.29 -8.52 -8.85
C VAL A 76 -7.47 -9.69 -9.36
N ASP A 77 -8.13 -10.78 -9.69
CA ASP A 77 -7.53 -11.91 -10.40
C ASP A 77 -7.35 -11.53 -11.87
N LEU A 78 -6.10 -11.39 -12.29
CA LEU A 78 -5.73 -11.02 -13.66
C LEU A 78 -5.72 -12.22 -14.62
N THR A 79 -5.76 -13.45 -14.12
CA THR A 79 -5.68 -14.68 -14.93
C THR A 79 -6.94 -14.95 -15.75
N VAL A 80 -8.03 -14.26 -15.43
CA VAL A 80 -9.32 -14.42 -16.12
C VAL A 80 -9.37 -13.80 -17.52
N GLY A 81 -8.34 -13.04 -17.91
CA GLY A 81 -8.24 -12.40 -19.22
C GLY A 81 -8.92 -11.03 -19.32
N GLU A 82 -8.48 -10.22 -20.28
CA GLU A 82 -8.86 -8.80 -20.38
C GLU A 82 -10.36 -8.60 -20.61
N ASP A 83 -11.01 -9.42 -21.43
CA ASP A 83 -12.44 -9.32 -21.70
C ASP A 83 -13.28 -9.55 -20.44
N ALA A 84 -12.92 -10.56 -19.65
CA ALA A 84 -13.56 -10.82 -18.37
C ALA A 84 -13.31 -9.69 -17.36
N LEU A 85 -12.09 -9.18 -17.29
CA LEU A 85 -11.76 -8.02 -16.46
C LEU A 85 -12.60 -6.79 -16.86
N ARG A 86 -12.74 -6.50 -18.16
CA ARG A 86 -13.56 -5.38 -18.65
C ARG A 86 -15.04 -5.59 -18.34
N SER A 87 -15.55 -6.81 -18.45
CA SER A 87 -16.94 -7.14 -18.13
C SER A 87 -17.25 -7.02 -16.64
N ASN A 88 -16.27 -7.32 -15.77
CA ASN A 88 -16.38 -7.25 -14.32
C ASN A 88 -16.39 -5.81 -13.78
N LEU A 89 -16.03 -4.80 -14.58
CA LEU A 89 -16.19 -3.42 -14.19
C LEU A 89 -17.67 -3.11 -13.93
N LYS A 90 -18.00 -2.43 -12.84
CA LYS A 90 -19.35 -1.89 -12.65
C LYS A 90 -19.74 -1.00 -13.83
N ARG A 91 -21.02 -1.01 -14.23
CA ARG A 91 -21.53 -0.26 -15.40
C ARG A 91 -21.03 1.20 -15.43
N LYS A 92 -21.07 1.89 -14.30
CA LYS A 92 -20.65 3.29 -14.19
C LYS A 92 -19.15 3.44 -14.45
N HIS A 93 -18.31 2.49 -14.02
CA HIS A 93 -16.86 2.50 -14.25
C HIS A 93 -16.56 2.31 -15.73
N ARG A 94 -17.19 1.35 -16.41
CA ARG A 94 -17.06 1.18 -17.86
C ARG A 94 -17.43 2.47 -18.62
N GLN A 95 -18.53 3.12 -18.20
CA GLN A 95 -18.94 4.40 -18.81
C GLN A 95 -17.89 5.50 -18.62
N TYR A 96 -17.28 5.59 -17.45
CA TYR A 96 -16.25 6.59 -17.16
C TYR A 96 -14.93 6.30 -17.88
N VAL A 97 -14.51 5.03 -17.98
CA VAL A 97 -13.37 4.64 -18.81
C VAL A 97 -13.61 5.04 -20.26
N ASN A 98 -14.75 4.65 -20.85
CA ASN A 98 -15.10 5.00 -22.22
C ASN A 98 -15.24 6.53 -22.44
N LYS A 99 -15.67 7.28 -21.40
CA LYS A 99 -15.74 8.75 -21.47
C LYS A 99 -14.35 9.36 -21.52
N ALA A 100 -13.42 8.88 -20.69
CA ALA A 100 -12.05 9.37 -20.68
C ALA A 100 -11.31 9.01 -21.96
N GLU A 101 -11.48 7.80 -22.49
CA GLU A 101 -10.95 7.39 -23.80
C GLU A 101 -11.40 8.36 -24.92
N ARG A 102 -12.72 8.64 -24.99
CA ARG A 102 -13.29 9.56 -26.00
C ARG A 102 -12.88 11.02 -25.80
N ALA A 103 -12.50 11.40 -24.58
CA ALA A 103 -11.99 12.73 -24.26
C ALA A 103 -10.49 12.89 -24.61
N GLY A 104 -9.87 11.89 -25.27
CA GLY A 104 -8.48 11.96 -25.69
C GLY A 104 -7.47 11.85 -24.55
N ILE A 105 -7.86 11.23 -23.40
CA ILE A 105 -6.90 10.98 -22.33
C ILE A 105 -5.91 9.91 -22.80
N GLU A 106 -4.62 10.22 -22.74
CA GLU A 106 -3.51 9.32 -23.04
C GLU A 106 -2.94 8.74 -21.77
N VAL A 107 -2.24 7.57 -21.89
CA VAL A 107 -1.58 6.92 -20.75
C VAL A 107 -0.09 6.79 -21.02
N GLU A 108 0.71 7.52 -20.24
CA GLU A 108 2.16 7.39 -20.21
C GLU A 108 2.58 6.34 -19.17
N ARG A 109 3.65 5.61 -19.48
CA ARG A 109 4.18 4.53 -18.66
C ARG A 109 5.69 4.64 -18.51
N PHE A 110 6.17 4.42 -17.28
CA PHE A 110 7.57 4.45 -16.92
C PHE A 110 7.91 3.19 -16.13
N ASP A 111 9.02 2.58 -16.46
CA ASP A 111 9.55 1.38 -15.81
C ASP A 111 11.09 1.40 -15.77
N GLY A 112 11.71 0.26 -15.46
CA GLY A 112 13.17 0.13 -15.37
C GLY A 112 13.91 0.36 -16.69
N SER A 113 13.25 0.34 -17.84
CA SER A 113 13.82 0.64 -19.15
C SER A 113 13.79 2.14 -19.49
N THR A 114 13.08 2.94 -18.68
CA THR A 114 12.92 4.38 -18.92
C THR A 114 14.25 5.10 -18.77
N PRO A 115 14.67 5.92 -19.76
CA PRO A 115 15.89 6.70 -19.66
C PRO A 115 15.90 7.63 -18.44
N SER A 116 17.08 7.73 -17.79
CA SER A 116 17.23 8.47 -16.53
C SER A 116 16.88 9.95 -16.62
N GLU A 117 17.08 10.55 -17.78
CA GLU A 117 16.74 11.97 -18.05
C GLU A 117 15.25 12.25 -18.06
N THR A 118 14.42 11.25 -18.37
CA THR A 118 12.95 11.42 -18.44
C THR A 118 12.25 11.16 -17.11
N ILE A 119 12.87 10.36 -16.22
CA ILE A 119 12.22 9.96 -14.98
C ILE A 119 12.19 11.09 -13.92
N GLY A 120 13.19 11.95 -13.90
CA GLY A 120 13.25 13.07 -12.95
C GLY A 120 12.00 13.98 -13.04
N PRO A 121 11.67 14.51 -14.22
CA PRO A 121 10.43 15.26 -14.43
C PRO A 121 9.15 14.45 -14.10
N ALA A 122 9.12 13.15 -14.41
CA ALA A 122 7.98 12.29 -14.10
C ALA A 122 7.79 12.13 -12.58
N LEU A 123 8.87 11.92 -11.81
CA LEU A 123 8.79 11.85 -10.35
C LEU A 123 8.40 13.20 -9.72
N ALA A 124 8.81 14.32 -10.31
CA ALA A 124 8.37 15.64 -9.85
C ALA A 124 6.86 15.82 -10.04
N ASP A 125 6.30 15.44 -11.21
CA ASP A 125 4.86 15.47 -11.46
C ASP A 125 4.08 14.50 -10.57
N PHE A 126 4.61 13.29 -10.36
CA PHE A 126 4.04 12.35 -9.39
C PHE A 126 3.93 13.01 -8.01
N ASN A 127 5.01 13.59 -7.51
CA ASN A 127 5.02 14.25 -6.20
C ASN A 127 4.01 15.41 -6.13
N ARG A 128 3.91 16.22 -7.18
CA ARG A 128 2.94 17.32 -7.28
C ARG A 128 1.50 16.80 -7.19
N ILE A 129 1.14 15.81 -8.02
CA ILE A 129 -0.23 15.25 -8.08
C ILE A 129 -0.58 14.51 -6.79
N TYR A 130 0.38 13.75 -6.25
CA TYR A 130 0.16 12.97 -5.03
C TYR A 130 -0.02 13.87 -3.80
N ARG A 131 0.71 14.99 -3.70
CA ARG A 131 0.51 16.01 -2.65
C ARG A 131 -0.88 16.64 -2.70
N LEU A 132 -1.37 17.02 -3.88
CA LEU A 132 -2.74 17.52 -4.03
C LEU A 132 -3.78 16.51 -3.50
N THR A 133 -3.53 15.23 -3.72
CA THR A 133 -4.39 14.17 -3.21
C THR A 133 -4.25 14.02 -1.69
N ALA A 134 -3.03 14.10 -1.15
CA ALA A 134 -2.77 14.02 0.28
C ALA A 134 -3.45 15.17 1.04
N ASP A 135 -3.36 16.40 0.52
CA ASP A 135 -3.98 17.58 1.10
C ASP A 135 -5.52 17.45 1.15
N ARG A 136 -6.13 16.95 0.06
CA ARG A 136 -7.59 16.72 0.00
C ARG A 136 -8.05 15.60 0.93
N ALA A 137 -7.24 14.54 1.07
CA ALA A 137 -7.58 13.37 1.86
C ALA A 137 -7.13 13.47 3.33
N GLY A 138 -6.35 14.52 3.68
CA GLY A 138 -5.91 14.80 5.05
C GLY A 138 -4.81 13.86 5.55
N PHE A 139 -3.96 13.32 4.66
CA PHE A 139 -2.81 12.51 5.06
C PHE A 139 -1.47 13.19 4.68
N VAL A 140 -0.38 12.73 5.29
CA VAL A 140 0.96 13.27 5.02
C VAL A 140 1.67 12.43 3.97
N ALA A 141 1.90 13.02 2.78
CA ALA A 141 2.77 12.41 1.77
C ALA A 141 4.22 12.37 2.25
N ARG A 142 4.96 11.33 1.86
CA ARG A 142 6.41 11.27 2.13
C ARG A 142 7.14 12.34 1.32
N GLN A 143 8.36 12.67 1.76
CA GLN A 143 9.19 13.64 1.06
C GLN A 143 9.59 13.14 -0.34
N PRO A 144 9.79 14.02 -1.33
CA PRO A 144 10.11 13.63 -2.72
C PRO A 144 11.29 12.66 -2.84
N PHE A 145 12.35 12.90 -2.07
CA PHE A 145 13.56 12.04 -2.08
C PHE A 145 13.26 10.57 -1.77
N TYR A 146 12.17 10.27 -1.04
CA TYR A 146 11.77 8.89 -0.76
C TYR A 146 11.39 8.16 -2.05
N TYR A 147 10.58 8.78 -2.91
CA TYR A 147 10.13 8.16 -4.16
C TYR A 147 11.27 8.08 -5.18
N GLU A 148 12.14 9.09 -5.22
CA GLU A 148 13.37 9.07 -6.03
C GLU A 148 14.27 7.91 -5.60
N ARG A 149 14.46 7.72 -4.29
CA ARG A 149 15.24 6.60 -3.76
C ARG A 149 14.59 5.25 -4.04
N VAL A 150 13.28 5.14 -3.87
CA VAL A 150 12.51 3.93 -4.24
C VAL A 150 12.72 3.63 -5.72
N TRP A 151 12.55 4.61 -6.59
CA TRP A 151 12.76 4.43 -8.03
C TRP A 151 14.20 3.95 -8.32
N SER A 152 15.20 4.63 -7.81
CA SER A 152 16.61 4.29 -8.06
C SER A 152 16.99 2.88 -7.63
N LEU A 153 16.37 2.35 -6.58
CA LEU A 153 16.65 1.02 -6.05
C LEU A 153 15.87 -0.08 -6.76
N PHE A 154 14.61 0.17 -7.14
CA PHE A 154 13.70 -0.88 -7.59
C PHE A 154 13.45 -0.87 -9.09
N ALA A 155 13.59 0.26 -9.79
CA ALA A 155 13.39 0.32 -11.24
C ALA A 155 14.39 -0.56 -12.01
N PRO A 156 15.71 -0.59 -11.68
CA PRO A 156 16.64 -1.46 -12.37
C PRO A 156 16.32 -2.96 -12.25
N THR A 157 15.53 -3.33 -11.25
CA THR A 157 15.08 -4.73 -11.05
C THR A 157 13.69 -5.01 -11.63
N GLY A 158 13.07 -4.04 -12.31
CA GLY A 158 11.73 -4.12 -12.87
C GLY A 158 10.60 -4.17 -11.81
N ARG A 159 10.90 -3.77 -10.57
CA ARG A 159 9.95 -3.92 -9.44
C ARG A 159 9.13 -2.68 -9.13
N VAL A 160 9.22 -1.65 -9.92
CA VAL A 160 8.36 -0.46 -9.84
C VAL A 160 7.87 -0.04 -11.21
N ARG A 161 6.67 0.51 -11.26
CA ARG A 161 6.05 1.14 -12.41
C ARG A 161 5.46 2.46 -11.98
N LEU A 162 5.60 3.48 -12.82
CA LEU A 162 4.94 4.78 -12.67
C LEU A 162 4.13 5.04 -13.93
N SER A 163 2.89 5.46 -13.79
CA SER A 163 2.04 5.78 -14.93
C SER A 163 1.24 7.04 -14.70
N PHE A 164 0.89 7.72 -15.79
CA PHE A 164 0.10 8.93 -15.78
C PHE A 164 -1.03 8.86 -16.79
N ALA A 165 -2.15 9.49 -16.44
CA ALA A 165 -3.11 9.94 -17.43
C ALA A 165 -2.73 11.36 -17.83
N VAL A 166 -2.67 11.58 -19.14
CA VAL A 166 -2.29 12.86 -19.76
C VAL A 166 -3.51 13.42 -20.50
N ARG A 167 -3.77 14.71 -20.33
CA ARG A 167 -4.80 15.47 -21.02
C ARG A 167 -4.18 16.76 -21.56
N ASP A 168 -4.31 17.00 -22.85
CA ASP A 168 -3.81 18.23 -23.51
C ASP A 168 -2.31 18.47 -23.20
N GLY A 169 -1.51 17.40 -23.13
CA GLY A 169 -0.08 17.45 -22.80
C GLY A 169 0.24 17.57 -21.30
N GLU A 170 -0.76 17.66 -20.41
CA GLU A 170 -0.56 17.76 -18.98
C GLU A 170 -0.86 16.44 -18.26
N ARG A 171 -0.01 16.05 -17.30
CA ARG A 171 -0.22 14.91 -16.42
C ARG A 171 -1.25 15.26 -15.34
N VAL A 172 -2.43 14.63 -15.42
CA VAL A 172 -3.60 14.95 -14.59
C VAL A 172 -3.97 13.87 -13.56
N ALA A 173 -3.46 12.65 -13.74
CA ALA A 173 -3.57 11.59 -12.71
C ALA A 173 -2.32 10.71 -12.75
N THR A 174 -2.04 10.01 -11.65
CA THR A 174 -0.86 9.15 -11.51
C THR A 174 -1.15 7.91 -10.70
N LEU A 175 -0.42 6.81 -11.00
CA LEU A 175 -0.35 5.58 -10.21
C LEU A 175 1.11 5.15 -10.08
N PHE A 176 1.50 4.71 -8.88
CA PHE A 176 2.80 4.14 -8.59
C PHE A 176 2.62 2.72 -8.05
N HIS A 177 3.17 1.74 -8.77
CA HIS A 177 3.05 0.33 -8.44
C HIS A 177 4.39 -0.25 -8.01
N PHE A 178 4.31 -1.21 -7.08
CA PHE A 178 5.36 -2.18 -6.83
C PHE A 178 4.97 -3.52 -7.42
N THR A 179 5.97 -4.32 -7.83
CA THR A 179 5.75 -5.69 -8.31
C THR A 179 6.62 -6.69 -7.55
N CYS A 180 6.06 -7.86 -7.27
CA CYS A 180 6.78 -8.97 -6.65
C CYS A 180 6.21 -10.30 -7.17
N GLY A 181 7.04 -11.12 -7.80
CA GLY A 181 6.56 -12.31 -8.51
C GLY A 181 5.50 -11.92 -9.53
N THR A 182 4.34 -12.55 -9.45
CA THR A 182 3.18 -12.29 -10.33
C THR A 182 2.15 -11.31 -9.73
N ARG A 183 2.51 -10.57 -8.70
CA ARG A 183 1.62 -9.59 -8.03
C ARG A 183 2.07 -8.18 -8.31
N ALA A 184 1.15 -7.34 -8.78
CA ALA A 184 1.28 -5.90 -8.86
C ALA A 184 0.50 -5.23 -7.73
N VAL A 185 1.12 -4.26 -7.03
CA VAL A 185 0.54 -3.56 -5.89
C VAL A 185 0.48 -2.07 -6.18
N GLU A 186 -0.72 -1.50 -6.23
CA GLU A 186 -0.95 -0.07 -6.39
C GLU A 186 -0.78 0.65 -5.05
N SER A 187 0.43 1.11 -4.76
CA SER A 187 0.74 1.68 -3.45
C SER A 187 0.43 3.17 -3.34
N TYR A 188 0.55 3.92 -4.44
CA TYR A 188 0.26 5.36 -4.44
C TYR A 188 -0.48 5.75 -5.70
N GLY A 189 -1.45 6.64 -5.55
CA GLY A 189 -2.22 7.18 -6.66
C GLY A 189 -2.81 8.54 -6.32
N GLY A 190 -3.02 9.34 -7.35
CA GLY A 190 -3.57 10.68 -7.17
C GLY A 190 -4.09 11.27 -8.48
N MET A 191 -4.80 12.38 -8.35
CA MET A 191 -5.29 13.14 -9.50
C MET A 191 -5.45 14.62 -9.16
N THR A 192 -5.37 15.45 -10.16
CA THR A 192 -5.74 16.87 -10.12
C THR A 192 -7.26 17.03 -10.26
N ASP A 193 -7.78 18.23 -10.07
CA ASP A 193 -9.21 18.51 -10.31
C ASP A 193 -9.57 18.33 -11.79
N ALA A 194 -8.70 18.75 -12.72
CA ALA A 194 -8.86 18.48 -14.15
C ALA A 194 -8.91 16.98 -14.47
N GLY A 195 -8.11 16.16 -13.78
CA GLY A 195 -8.15 14.71 -13.88
C GLY A 195 -9.45 14.11 -13.34
N ALA A 196 -9.98 14.65 -12.26
CA ALA A 196 -11.27 14.23 -11.69
C ALA A 196 -12.43 14.53 -12.67
N ASP A 197 -12.47 15.72 -13.24
CA ASP A 197 -13.51 16.14 -14.18
C ASP A 197 -13.48 15.31 -15.48
N ALA A 198 -12.28 15.01 -15.97
CA ALA A 198 -12.06 14.17 -17.15
C ALA A 198 -12.26 12.66 -16.87
N ARG A 199 -12.44 12.25 -15.63
CA ARG A 199 -12.46 10.81 -15.22
C ARG A 199 -11.17 10.08 -15.56
N ALA A 200 -10.06 10.80 -15.61
CA ALA A 200 -8.76 10.28 -16.04
C ALA A 200 -8.25 9.12 -15.15
N ASN A 201 -8.52 9.17 -13.84
CA ASN A 201 -8.17 8.10 -12.90
C ASN A 201 -8.88 6.77 -13.19
N TYR A 202 -10.08 6.79 -13.80
CA TYR A 202 -10.77 5.55 -14.20
C TYR A 202 -10.07 4.86 -15.36
N LEU A 203 -9.69 5.64 -16.39
CA LEU A 203 -8.95 5.10 -17.53
C LEU A 203 -7.56 4.63 -17.10
N LEU A 204 -6.85 5.45 -16.30
CA LEU A 204 -5.50 5.12 -15.86
C LEU A 204 -5.46 3.80 -15.07
N LYS A 205 -6.40 3.62 -14.12
CA LYS A 205 -6.48 2.36 -13.36
C LYS A 205 -6.89 1.19 -14.23
N TRP A 206 -7.85 1.36 -15.14
CA TRP A 206 -8.22 0.31 -16.09
C TRP A 206 -7.01 -0.08 -16.95
N ALA A 207 -6.30 0.89 -17.51
CA ALA A 207 -5.10 0.64 -18.32
C ALA A 207 -4.03 -0.12 -17.53
N ALA A 208 -3.78 0.25 -16.25
CA ALA A 208 -2.83 -0.46 -15.40
C ALA A 208 -3.26 -1.93 -15.18
N ILE A 209 -4.52 -2.19 -14.87
CA ILE A 209 -5.05 -3.56 -14.71
C ILE A 209 -4.86 -4.38 -15.99
N ALA A 210 -5.22 -3.81 -17.15
CA ALA A 210 -5.11 -4.47 -18.44
C ALA A 210 -3.64 -4.71 -18.84
N ASP A 211 -2.75 -3.75 -18.58
CA ASP A 211 -1.31 -3.88 -18.87
C ASP A 211 -0.69 -5.02 -18.05
N PHE A 212 -0.90 -5.05 -16.74
CA PHE A 212 -0.39 -6.13 -15.89
C PHE A 212 -0.98 -7.51 -16.27
N ALA A 213 -2.24 -7.58 -16.68
CA ALA A 213 -2.83 -8.83 -17.18
C ALA A 213 -2.14 -9.31 -18.47
N ARG A 214 -1.89 -8.41 -19.44
CA ARG A 214 -1.18 -8.72 -20.69
C ARG A 214 0.28 -9.11 -20.46
N GLU A 215 0.92 -8.57 -19.43
CA GLU A 215 2.28 -8.91 -19.02
C GLU A 215 2.36 -10.23 -18.23
N GLY A 216 1.24 -10.92 -17.98
CA GLY A 216 1.21 -12.22 -17.30
C GLY A 216 1.23 -12.18 -15.78
N PHE A 217 0.94 -11.01 -15.19
CA PHE A 217 0.72 -10.94 -13.74
C PHE A 217 -0.57 -11.68 -13.37
N ALA A 218 -0.58 -12.33 -12.20
CA ALA A 218 -1.74 -13.06 -11.72
C ALA A 218 -2.66 -12.21 -10.82
N VAL A 219 -2.10 -11.24 -10.12
CA VAL A 219 -2.83 -10.47 -9.10
C VAL A 219 -2.56 -8.98 -9.22
N TYR A 220 -3.62 -8.18 -9.25
CA TYR A 220 -3.56 -6.73 -9.05
C TYR A 220 -4.15 -6.39 -7.67
N ASP A 221 -3.30 -5.90 -6.79
CA ASP A 221 -3.68 -5.48 -5.44
C ASP A 221 -3.85 -3.96 -5.41
N MET A 222 -5.05 -3.51 -5.13
CA MET A 222 -5.35 -2.08 -5.04
C MET A 222 -4.87 -1.44 -3.74
N TRP A 223 -4.18 -2.20 -2.87
CA TRP A 223 -3.74 -1.75 -1.56
C TRP A 223 -4.92 -1.30 -0.68
N GLY A 224 -4.67 -0.75 0.48
CA GLY A 224 -5.66 -0.43 1.48
C GLY A 224 -7.02 0.11 1.00
N LEU A 225 -8.07 -0.31 1.68
CA LEU A 225 -9.42 0.19 1.47
C LEU A 225 -9.74 1.24 2.53
N ALA A 226 -9.59 2.52 2.17
CA ALA A 226 -10.14 3.60 2.96
C ALA A 226 -11.68 3.57 2.93
N THR A 227 -12.33 4.30 3.82
CA THR A 227 -13.79 4.43 3.84
C THR A 227 -14.30 5.42 2.77
N GLY A 228 -15.59 5.38 2.48
CA GLY A 228 -16.25 6.38 1.62
C GLY A 228 -15.95 6.25 0.13
N GLY A 229 -15.66 7.36 -0.53
CA GLY A 229 -15.56 7.43 -1.99
C GLY A 229 -14.42 6.61 -2.60
N ILE A 230 -13.29 6.50 -1.91
CA ILE A 230 -12.13 5.70 -2.35
C ILE A 230 -12.50 4.21 -2.40
N ARG A 231 -13.20 3.70 -1.36
CA ARG A 231 -13.69 2.33 -1.35
C ARG A 231 -14.62 2.05 -2.52
N GLN A 232 -15.64 2.92 -2.72
CA GLN A 232 -16.58 2.78 -3.84
C GLN A 232 -15.88 2.83 -5.21
N PHE A 233 -14.86 3.68 -5.35
CA PHE A 233 -14.04 3.76 -6.55
C PHE A 233 -13.29 2.44 -6.79
N LYS A 234 -12.60 1.88 -5.79
CA LYS A 234 -11.88 0.61 -5.93
C LYS A 234 -12.82 -0.56 -6.21
N GLU A 235 -13.96 -0.65 -5.52
CA GLU A 235 -14.98 -1.69 -5.73
C GLU A 235 -15.53 -1.76 -7.16
N GLY A 236 -15.54 -0.64 -7.86
CA GLY A 236 -16.06 -0.57 -9.22
C GLY A 236 -15.20 -1.25 -10.27
N PHE A 237 -13.95 -1.58 -9.94
CA PHE A 237 -13.05 -2.35 -10.81
C PHE A 237 -13.19 -3.87 -10.63
N GLY A 238 -14.13 -4.33 -9.80
CA GLY A 238 -14.32 -5.76 -9.51
C GLY A 238 -13.37 -6.26 -8.42
N GLY A 239 -13.04 -7.55 -8.50
CA GLY A 239 -12.15 -8.20 -7.54
C GLY A 239 -12.80 -8.53 -6.20
N GLU A 240 -12.01 -9.09 -5.31
CA GLU A 240 -12.40 -9.56 -3.97
C GLU A 240 -11.81 -8.65 -2.89
N GLU A 241 -12.61 -8.34 -1.89
CA GLU A 241 -12.10 -7.71 -0.68
C GLU A 241 -11.47 -8.74 0.24
N ILE A 242 -10.25 -8.46 0.69
CA ILE A 242 -9.52 -9.32 1.62
C ILE A 242 -9.36 -8.58 2.93
N GLU A 243 -9.79 -9.23 4.01
CA GLU A 243 -9.52 -8.78 5.38
C GLU A 243 -8.42 -9.65 5.99
N TYR A 244 -7.37 -8.98 6.50
CA TYR A 244 -6.28 -9.61 7.20
C TYR A 244 -6.52 -9.59 8.72
N VAL A 245 -5.87 -10.50 9.43
CA VAL A 245 -5.97 -10.58 10.91
C VAL A 245 -5.46 -9.32 11.62
N GLY A 246 -4.86 -8.38 10.88
CA GLY A 246 -4.30 -7.14 11.40
C GLY A 246 -2.99 -7.33 12.16
N ALA A 247 -2.49 -6.22 12.70
CA ALA A 247 -1.21 -6.22 13.39
C ALA A 247 -1.21 -7.09 14.65
N ARG A 248 -0.10 -7.80 14.86
CA ARG A 248 0.11 -8.71 15.99
C ARG A 248 1.43 -8.42 16.68
N ASP A 249 1.42 -8.38 18.01
CA ASP A 249 2.62 -8.22 18.84
C ASP A 249 3.00 -9.54 19.48
N LEU A 250 4.29 -9.87 19.42
CA LEU A 250 4.93 -10.92 20.19
C LEU A 250 5.83 -10.28 21.26
N ALA A 251 5.44 -10.38 22.53
CA ALA A 251 6.23 -9.88 23.64
C ALA A 251 7.40 -10.81 23.95
N LEU A 252 8.63 -10.33 23.81
CA LEU A 252 9.85 -11.06 24.13
C LEU A 252 10.35 -10.74 25.54
N ARG A 253 10.10 -9.51 26.04
CA ARG A 253 10.43 -9.02 27.36
C ARG A 253 9.22 -8.34 28.00
N LYS A 254 8.37 -9.13 28.66
CA LYS A 254 7.08 -8.67 29.19
C LYS A 254 7.12 -7.35 29.98
N PRO A 255 8.05 -7.09 30.91
CA PRO A 255 8.07 -5.81 31.64
C PRO A 255 8.34 -4.62 30.72
N ILE A 256 9.29 -4.76 29.78
CA ILE A 256 9.68 -3.70 28.87
C ILE A 256 8.60 -3.48 27.82
N ASP A 257 8.01 -4.55 27.31
CA ASP A 257 6.87 -4.50 26.41
C ASP A 257 5.68 -3.74 27.02
N ALA A 258 5.37 -3.98 28.29
CA ALA A 258 4.31 -3.26 28.99
C ALA A 258 4.58 -1.74 29.06
N VAL A 259 5.82 -1.34 29.29
CA VAL A 259 6.24 0.07 29.25
C VAL A 259 6.12 0.63 27.85
N MET A 260 6.61 -0.08 26.81
CA MET A 260 6.56 0.38 25.42
C MET A 260 5.13 0.58 24.92
N ARG A 261 4.18 -0.26 25.34
CA ARG A 261 2.76 -0.13 24.97
C ARG A 261 2.12 1.18 25.43
N VAL A 262 2.62 1.75 26.50
CA VAL A 262 2.16 3.05 27.02
C VAL A 262 3.00 4.19 26.46
N ALA A 263 4.32 4.01 26.45
CA ALA A 263 5.26 5.07 26.10
C ALA A 263 5.19 5.44 24.58
N ILE A 264 5.05 4.45 23.69
CA ILE A 264 5.04 4.71 22.25
C ILE A 264 3.81 5.54 21.83
N PRO A 265 2.57 5.18 22.18
CA PRO A 265 1.40 6.01 21.89
C PRO A 265 1.47 7.39 22.55
N ALA A 266 1.91 7.47 23.81
CA ALA A 266 2.06 8.74 24.53
C ALA A 266 3.07 9.69 23.84
N TYR A 267 4.19 9.13 23.36
CA TYR A 267 5.18 9.90 22.59
C TYR A 267 4.59 10.40 21.27
N GLY A 268 3.84 9.56 20.56
CA GLY A 268 3.15 9.95 19.33
C GLY A 268 2.14 11.08 19.55
N LEU A 269 1.35 11.01 20.61
CA LEU A 269 0.41 12.08 21.00
C LEU A 269 1.15 13.37 21.34
N ALA A 270 2.25 13.29 22.11
CA ALA A 270 3.05 14.45 22.46
C ALA A 270 3.70 15.11 21.23
N GLN A 271 4.19 14.33 20.28
CA GLN A 271 4.71 14.84 19.00
C GLN A 271 3.63 15.57 18.19
N ARG A 272 2.43 14.98 18.06
CA ARG A 272 1.31 15.63 17.37
C ARG A 272 0.90 16.93 18.03
N ALA A 273 0.82 16.95 19.34
CA ALA A 273 0.53 18.18 20.09
C ALA A 273 1.58 19.28 19.84
N ARG A 274 2.86 18.91 19.83
CA ARG A 274 3.95 19.86 19.51
C ARG A 274 3.86 20.39 18.07
N LEU A 275 3.56 19.54 17.10
CA LEU A 275 3.41 19.96 15.70
C LEU A 275 2.22 20.89 15.51
N ARG A 276 1.08 20.63 16.16
CA ARG A 276 -0.08 21.54 16.17
C ARG A 276 0.25 22.89 16.78
N LEU A 277 0.96 22.91 17.90
CA LEU A 277 1.38 24.16 18.57
C LEU A 277 2.42 24.95 17.77
N SER A 278 3.21 24.29 16.91
CA SER A 278 4.20 24.94 16.05
C SER A 278 3.63 25.43 14.71
N GLY A 279 2.31 25.39 14.50
CA GLY A 279 1.65 25.82 13.27
C GLY A 279 1.94 24.92 12.06
N ARG A 280 2.56 23.75 12.28
CA ARG A 280 2.76 22.71 11.26
C ARG A 280 1.68 21.67 11.46
N ASP A 281 0.52 21.88 10.86
CA ASP A 281 -0.56 20.89 10.89
C ASP A 281 -0.05 19.53 10.43
N ALA A 282 0.10 18.63 11.40
CA ALA A 282 0.25 17.22 11.15
C ALA A 282 -1.16 16.61 10.95
N GLY A 283 -1.74 16.83 9.80
CA GLY A 283 -2.82 15.99 9.29
C GLY A 283 -2.26 14.59 9.09
N GLY A 284 -2.44 13.70 10.05
CA GLY A 284 -1.82 12.41 9.94
C GLY A 284 -2.35 11.41 10.93
N GLU A 285 -3.57 10.94 10.70
CA GLU A 285 -4.01 9.60 11.08
C GLU A 285 -5.24 9.27 10.25
N ALA A 286 -5.06 8.51 9.24
CA ALA A 286 -6.07 7.64 8.61
C ALA A 286 -5.93 7.52 7.09
N ALA A 287 -4.74 7.49 6.54
CA ALA A 287 -4.62 7.19 5.12
C ALA A 287 -3.24 6.59 4.74
N GLU A 288 -2.73 5.65 5.52
CA GLU A 288 -1.82 4.67 4.94
C GLU A 288 -2.68 3.62 4.22
N GLY A 289 -3.27 4.01 3.10
CA GLY A 289 -4.19 3.16 2.36
C GLY A 289 -5.00 3.88 1.29
N ALA A 290 -4.55 5.03 0.80
CA ALA A 290 -5.13 5.63 -0.41
C ALA A 290 -4.25 5.35 -1.62
#